data_a0db488a06ad6e91b716a775be7e4670
#
_entry.id   a0db488a06ad6e91b716a775be7e4670
#
_cell.length_a   1.000
_cell.length_b   1.000
_cell.length_c   1.000
_cell.angle_alpha   90.00
_cell.angle_beta   90.00
_cell.angle_gamma   90.00
#
_symmetry.space_group_name_H-M   'P 1'
#
loop_
_entity.id
_entity.type
_entity.pdbx_description
1 polymer ?
#
loop_
_entity_poly.entity_id
_entity_poly.type
_entity_poly.pdbx_seq_one_letter_code
_entity_poly.pdbx_strand_id
1 'polypeptide(L)'
;MEKIKLTGSDQLYEIQSIRPTSEHVLQIIFADAVPDSWDGDIQLYTAGAVLATTLTGWNTVYRDDGSVYTPPTDPEPVTPPEPYVPTLAELQASKKQEVSRACEQAIYSGVSVTLADSSTEHFALTEHDQLNLFGKQAQLAAGIEQLEYHSDGRPCRYYSAADMKNIVEKAMWHVSYHTTYCNALNMWIVGCESAEEVQQIFYGADVPEQYQTEVLKAYLVKIAAMA
;
A
#
# COMPACT_ATOMS: atom_id res chain seq x y z
N MET A 1 23.65 34.70 -24.29
CA MET A 1 23.45 34.13 -22.95
C MET A 1 21.97 33.94 -22.71
N GLU A 2 21.60 33.03 -21.83
CA GLU A 2 20.23 32.91 -21.39
C GLU A 2 19.79 34.15 -20.64
N LYS A 3 18.49 34.40 -20.57
CA LYS A 3 17.94 35.60 -19.95
C LYS A 3 16.80 35.22 -19.03
N ILE A 4 16.60 36.04 -18.01
CA ILE A 4 15.37 35.98 -17.20
C ILE A 4 14.57 37.27 -17.32
N LYS A 5 13.29 37.16 -17.11
CA LYS A 5 12.33 38.25 -17.00
C LYS A 5 11.40 37.95 -15.83
N LEU A 6 11.05 38.97 -15.07
CA LEU A 6 10.00 38.86 -14.06
C LEU A 6 8.66 39.23 -14.69
N THR A 7 7.59 38.51 -14.37
CA THR A 7 6.27 38.79 -14.98
C THR A 7 5.72 40.19 -14.64
N GLY A 8 6.20 40.80 -13.55
CA GLY A 8 5.90 42.17 -13.16
C GLY A 8 6.77 43.26 -13.85
N SER A 9 7.72 42.85 -14.73
CA SER A 9 8.65 43.75 -15.39
C SER A 9 8.77 43.43 -16.88
N ASP A 10 9.02 44.45 -17.72
CA ASP A 10 9.30 44.24 -19.14
C ASP A 10 10.79 44.06 -19.46
N GLN A 11 11.66 44.17 -18.45
CA GLN A 11 13.10 44.13 -18.63
C GLN A 11 13.61 42.67 -18.64
N LEU A 12 14.52 42.38 -19.59
CA LEU A 12 15.25 41.10 -19.68
C LEU A 12 16.65 41.27 -19.07
N TYR A 13 17.03 40.35 -18.22
CA TYR A 13 18.34 40.31 -17.56
C TYR A 13 19.16 39.13 -18.07
N GLU A 14 20.38 39.37 -18.50
CA GLU A 14 21.28 38.31 -18.93
C GLU A 14 21.84 37.52 -17.73
N ILE A 15 21.86 36.19 -17.83
CA ILE A 15 22.39 35.34 -16.80
C ILE A 15 23.56 34.51 -17.30
N GLN A 16 24.53 34.27 -16.42
CA GLN A 16 25.65 33.36 -16.68
C GLN A 16 25.26 31.92 -16.40
N SER A 17 24.50 31.70 -15.32
CA SER A 17 24.02 30.37 -14.96
C SER A 17 22.77 30.42 -14.10
N ILE A 18 22.00 29.35 -14.15
CA ILE A 18 20.88 29.06 -13.23
C ILE A 18 20.99 27.58 -12.84
N ARG A 19 21.03 27.29 -11.54
CA ARG A 19 21.20 25.94 -11.04
C ARG A 19 20.59 25.74 -9.65
N PRO A 20 20.04 24.58 -9.33
CA PRO A 20 19.67 24.25 -7.96
C PRO A 20 20.94 24.05 -7.11
N THR A 21 20.93 24.59 -5.90
CA THR A 21 22.01 24.42 -4.89
C THR A 21 21.58 23.52 -3.74
N SER A 22 20.26 23.43 -3.49
CA SER A 22 19.65 22.48 -2.57
C SER A 22 18.20 22.25 -2.97
N GLU A 23 17.49 21.43 -2.22
CA GLU A 23 16.08 21.10 -2.44
C GLU A 23 15.23 22.34 -2.40
N HIS A 24 14.88 23.17 -2.87
CA HIS A 24 14.10 24.42 -2.84
C HIS A 24 14.93 25.71 -2.96
N VAL A 25 16.24 25.61 -3.25
CA VAL A 25 17.07 26.79 -3.46
C VAL A 25 17.65 26.80 -4.86
N LEU A 26 17.39 27.87 -5.59
CA LEU A 26 17.90 28.10 -6.94
C LEU A 26 18.88 29.27 -6.92
N GLN A 27 20.09 29.04 -7.41
CA GLN A 27 21.10 30.08 -7.58
C GLN A 27 21.05 30.58 -9.00
N ILE A 28 20.92 31.93 -9.15
CA ILE A 28 20.98 32.62 -10.43
C ILE A 28 22.20 33.55 -10.40
N ILE A 29 23.10 33.43 -11.35
CA ILE A 29 24.26 34.28 -11.51
C ILE A 29 24.01 35.18 -12.72
N PHE A 30 23.96 36.48 -12.48
CA PHE A 30 23.76 37.49 -13.52
C PHE A 30 25.05 37.88 -14.22
N ALA A 31 24.97 38.27 -15.50
CA ALA A 31 26.10 38.70 -16.28
C ALA A 31 26.48 40.18 -15.96
N ASP A 32 25.48 41.04 -15.86
CA ASP A 32 25.68 42.48 -15.65
C ASP A 32 24.75 43.03 -14.54
N ALA A 33 23.49 43.22 -14.87
CA ALA A 33 22.51 43.84 -13.97
C ALA A 33 21.62 42.80 -13.28
N VAL A 34 21.31 43.07 -12.03
CA VAL A 34 20.36 42.27 -11.20
C VAL A 34 19.04 43.06 -11.12
N PRO A 35 17.88 42.42 -11.13
CA PRO A 35 16.60 43.09 -10.93
C PRO A 35 16.58 43.88 -9.60
N ASP A 36 16.06 45.12 -9.67
CA ASP A 36 15.91 45.96 -8.47
C ASP A 36 14.72 45.49 -7.59
N SER A 37 13.70 44.89 -8.21
CA SER A 37 12.56 44.29 -7.54
C SER A 37 12.29 42.90 -8.11
N TRP A 38 11.70 42.04 -7.29
CA TRP A 38 11.43 40.64 -7.64
C TRP A 38 9.92 40.35 -7.54
N ASP A 39 9.15 41.02 -8.35
CA ASP A 39 7.70 40.90 -8.39
C ASP A 39 7.25 39.90 -9.47
N GLY A 40 6.42 38.96 -9.11
CA GLY A 40 5.84 37.98 -10.01
C GLY A 40 6.73 36.73 -10.25
N ASP A 41 6.37 35.94 -11.25
CA ASP A 41 7.08 34.74 -11.61
C ASP A 41 8.35 34.98 -12.42
N ILE A 42 9.31 34.07 -12.33
CA ILE A 42 10.57 34.15 -13.08
C ILE A 42 10.41 33.41 -14.41
N GLN A 43 10.43 34.11 -15.52
CA GLN A 43 10.43 33.57 -16.86
C GLN A 43 11.87 33.38 -17.36
N LEU A 44 12.24 32.14 -17.70
CA LEU A 44 13.55 31.81 -18.27
C LEU A 44 13.47 31.83 -19.81
N TYR A 45 14.34 32.54 -20.44
CA TYR A 45 14.46 32.64 -21.90
C TYR A 45 15.77 32.04 -22.40
N THR A 46 15.72 31.39 -23.54
CA THR A 46 16.92 30.96 -24.25
C THR A 46 17.74 32.15 -24.74
N ALA A 47 18.98 31.91 -25.20
CA ALA A 47 19.81 32.95 -25.82
C ALA A 47 19.15 33.59 -27.06
N GLY A 48 18.23 32.88 -27.72
CA GLY A 48 17.42 33.40 -28.82
C GLY A 48 16.13 34.14 -28.41
N ALA A 49 15.99 34.48 -27.14
CA ALA A 49 14.82 35.16 -26.55
C ALA A 49 13.50 34.39 -26.71
N VAL A 50 13.56 33.04 -26.72
CA VAL A 50 12.38 32.19 -26.70
C VAL A 50 12.14 31.76 -25.25
N LEU A 51 10.91 31.91 -24.76
CA LEU A 51 10.52 31.46 -23.42
C LEU A 51 10.71 29.95 -23.29
N ALA A 52 11.58 29.52 -22.37
CA ALA A 52 11.87 28.14 -22.10
C ALA A 52 10.98 27.58 -21.00
N THR A 53 10.83 28.28 -19.89
CA THR A 53 9.99 27.89 -18.75
C THR A 53 9.66 29.09 -17.86
N THR A 54 8.66 28.89 -17.00
CA THR A 54 8.31 29.85 -15.95
C THR A 54 8.46 29.14 -14.60
N LEU A 55 9.20 29.76 -13.69
CA LEU A 55 9.40 29.29 -12.32
C LEU A 55 8.42 30.02 -11.42
N THR A 56 7.54 29.27 -10.80
CA THR A 56 6.48 29.78 -9.91
C THR A 56 6.68 29.31 -8.48
N GLY A 57 6.03 29.95 -7.53
CA GLY A 57 5.97 29.50 -6.15
C GLY A 57 7.24 29.74 -5.31
N TRP A 58 8.18 30.53 -5.78
CA TRP A 58 9.30 30.97 -4.96
C TRP A 58 8.87 32.13 -4.04
N ASN A 59 9.37 32.12 -2.80
CA ASN A 59 8.90 33.02 -1.76
C ASN A 59 9.92 34.05 -1.31
N THR A 60 11.21 33.79 -1.48
CA THR A 60 12.27 34.64 -0.94
C THR A 60 13.45 34.71 -1.90
N VAL A 61 13.98 35.91 -2.09
CA VAL A 61 15.17 36.16 -2.90
C VAL A 61 16.27 36.70 -2.01
N TYR A 62 17.45 36.09 -2.10
CA TYR A 62 18.67 36.53 -1.43
C TYR A 62 19.64 37.09 -2.46
N ARG A 63 20.21 38.25 -2.18
CA ARG A 63 21.28 38.85 -3.00
C ARG A 63 22.63 38.36 -2.44
N ASP A 64 23.47 37.83 -3.32
CA ASP A 64 24.87 37.55 -3.02
C ASP A 64 25.75 38.43 -3.90
N ASP A 65 25.90 39.71 -3.53
CA ASP A 65 26.73 40.69 -4.21
C ASP A 65 28.02 41.00 -3.46
N GLY A 66 28.34 40.22 -2.40
CA GLY A 66 29.49 40.45 -1.55
C GLY A 66 29.37 41.67 -0.64
N SER A 67 28.27 42.41 -0.66
CA SER A 67 27.94 43.47 0.29
C SER A 67 27.37 42.87 1.59
N VAL A 68 27.37 43.67 2.67
CA VAL A 68 26.80 43.25 3.96
C VAL A 68 25.32 42.95 3.75
N TYR A 69 24.98 41.67 3.74
CA TYR A 69 23.60 41.17 3.68
C TYR A 69 22.86 41.70 4.92
N THR A 70 21.84 42.48 4.72
CA THR A 70 20.83 42.76 5.74
C THR A 70 19.67 41.83 5.45
N PRO A 71 19.52 40.72 6.19
CA PRO A 71 18.41 39.83 5.97
C PRO A 71 17.10 40.62 6.16
N PRO A 72 16.09 40.45 5.30
CA PRO A 72 14.72 40.72 5.73
C PRO A 72 14.53 39.91 7.00
N THR A 73 14.10 40.57 8.07
CA THR A 73 13.92 40.03 9.43
C THR A 73 13.79 38.52 9.42
N ASP A 74 14.82 37.88 9.99
CA ASP A 74 15.01 36.42 9.94
C ASP A 74 13.66 35.70 10.00
N PRO A 75 13.23 34.92 9.00
CA PRO A 75 12.04 34.13 9.16
C PRO A 75 12.29 33.31 10.42
N GLU A 76 11.40 33.41 11.39
CA GLU A 76 11.49 32.63 12.64
C GLU A 76 11.95 31.22 12.26
N PRO A 77 12.96 30.65 12.95
CA PRO A 77 13.49 29.35 12.59
C PRO A 77 12.30 28.40 12.46
N VAL A 78 12.09 27.94 11.23
CA VAL A 78 11.00 26.98 10.95
C VAL A 78 11.37 25.76 11.78
N THR A 79 10.76 25.64 12.95
CA THR A 79 10.85 24.42 13.73
C THR A 79 10.45 23.29 12.79
N PRO A 80 11.31 22.28 12.55
CA PRO A 80 10.93 21.13 11.75
C PRO A 80 9.56 20.67 12.21
N PRO A 81 8.60 20.40 11.33
CA PRO A 81 7.32 19.88 11.76
C PRO A 81 7.56 18.70 12.68
N GLU A 82 6.89 18.69 13.84
CA GLU A 82 7.00 17.56 14.75
C GLU A 82 6.75 16.27 13.98
N PRO A 83 7.55 15.20 14.23
CA PRO A 83 7.33 13.93 13.57
C PRO A 83 5.86 13.53 13.74
N TYR A 84 5.20 13.25 12.63
CA TYR A 84 3.82 12.79 12.65
C TYR A 84 3.70 11.52 13.51
N VAL A 85 2.90 11.57 14.56
CA VAL A 85 2.57 10.42 15.41
C VAL A 85 1.17 9.95 15.01
N PRO A 86 1.02 8.76 14.44
CA PRO A 86 -0.28 8.23 14.07
C PRO A 86 -1.21 8.12 15.29
N THR A 87 -2.45 8.45 15.12
CA THR A 87 -3.50 8.22 16.14
C THR A 87 -3.77 6.72 16.31
N LEU A 88 -4.33 6.32 17.44
CA LEU A 88 -4.73 4.93 17.68
C LEU A 88 -5.67 4.42 16.58
N ALA A 89 -6.62 5.23 16.13
CA ALA A 89 -7.56 4.87 15.07
C ALA A 89 -6.86 4.57 13.72
N GLU A 90 -5.84 5.35 13.36
CA GLU A 90 -5.03 5.13 12.16
C GLU A 90 -4.19 3.87 12.26
N LEU A 91 -3.59 3.61 13.43
CA LEU A 91 -2.86 2.37 13.68
C LEU A 91 -3.77 1.15 13.60
N GLN A 92 -4.96 1.21 14.20
CA GLN A 92 -5.96 0.15 14.10
C GLN A 92 -6.40 -0.07 12.65
N ALA A 93 -6.64 0.99 11.88
CA ALA A 93 -7.01 0.88 10.46
C ALA A 93 -5.89 0.24 9.61
N SER A 94 -4.65 0.68 9.82
CA SER A 94 -3.47 0.11 9.15
C SER A 94 -3.27 -1.37 9.49
N LYS A 95 -3.39 -1.72 10.77
CA LYS A 95 -3.24 -3.10 11.25
C LYS A 95 -4.33 -4.02 10.70
N LYS A 96 -5.58 -3.55 10.61
CA LYS A 96 -6.65 -4.31 9.95
C LYS A 96 -6.34 -4.60 8.48
N GLN A 97 -5.79 -3.64 7.75
CA GLN A 97 -5.39 -3.87 6.36
C GLN A 97 -4.25 -4.90 6.26
N GLU A 98 -3.25 -4.82 7.16
CA GLU A 98 -2.16 -5.79 7.24
C GLU A 98 -2.69 -7.21 7.47
N VAL A 99 -3.54 -7.39 8.51
CA VAL A 99 -4.14 -8.67 8.86
C VAL A 99 -5.05 -9.19 7.74
N SER A 100 -5.85 -8.32 7.11
CA SER A 100 -6.73 -8.72 6.01
C SER A 100 -5.95 -9.23 4.80
N ARG A 101 -4.85 -8.56 4.43
CA ARG A 101 -3.97 -9.01 3.35
C ARG A 101 -3.32 -10.36 3.66
N ALA A 102 -2.85 -10.54 4.90
CA ALA A 102 -2.27 -11.81 5.31
C ALA A 102 -3.30 -12.95 5.32
N CYS A 103 -4.53 -12.66 5.72
CA CYS A 103 -5.66 -13.59 5.65
C CYS A 103 -5.97 -14.00 4.20
N GLU A 104 -6.08 -13.01 3.31
CA GLU A 104 -6.30 -13.26 1.88
C GLU A 104 -5.19 -14.14 1.28
N GLN A 105 -3.94 -13.83 1.58
CA GLN A 105 -2.80 -14.65 1.16
C GLN A 105 -2.87 -16.08 1.70
N ALA A 106 -3.27 -16.25 2.97
CA ALA A 106 -3.43 -17.58 3.57
C ALA A 106 -4.56 -18.36 2.89
N ILE A 107 -5.68 -17.72 2.59
CA ILE A 107 -6.77 -18.33 1.83
C ILE A 107 -6.30 -18.71 0.41
N TYR A 108 -5.69 -17.78 -0.30
CA TYR A 108 -5.26 -17.98 -1.70
C TYR A 108 -4.15 -19.03 -1.84
N SER A 109 -3.32 -19.19 -0.79
CA SER A 109 -2.33 -20.29 -0.77
C SER A 109 -2.94 -21.67 -0.92
N GLY A 110 -4.23 -21.81 -0.67
CA GLY A 110 -4.98 -23.01 -0.99
C GLY A 110 -4.78 -24.19 -0.06
N VAL A 111 -5.16 -25.36 -0.53
CA VAL A 111 -5.16 -26.60 0.27
C VAL A 111 -4.53 -27.78 -0.50
N SER A 112 -3.83 -28.64 0.24
CA SER A 112 -3.40 -29.93 -0.27
C SER A 112 -4.42 -31.02 0.07
N VAL A 113 -4.83 -31.78 -0.92
CA VAL A 113 -5.86 -32.82 -0.79
C VAL A 113 -5.28 -34.16 -1.23
N THR A 114 -5.37 -35.18 -0.37
CA THR A 114 -5.05 -36.56 -0.75
C THR A 114 -6.29 -37.19 -1.40
N LEU A 115 -6.13 -37.70 -2.60
CA LEU A 115 -7.16 -38.27 -3.43
C LEU A 115 -7.31 -39.79 -3.17
N ALA A 116 -8.33 -40.40 -3.75
CA ALA A 116 -8.60 -41.84 -3.57
C ALA A 116 -7.46 -42.73 -4.07
N ASP A 117 -6.68 -42.29 -5.05
CA ASP A 117 -5.49 -43.00 -5.55
C ASP A 117 -4.23 -42.80 -4.69
N SER A 118 -4.36 -42.16 -3.52
CA SER A 118 -3.30 -41.82 -2.58
C SER A 118 -2.34 -40.72 -3.10
N SER A 119 -2.58 -40.10 -4.26
CA SER A 119 -1.86 -38.91 -4.69
C SER A 119 -2.29 -37.69 -3.88
N THR A 120 -1.37 -36.75 -3.68
CA THR A 120 -1.69 -35.48 -3.04
C THR A 120 -1.54 -34.39 -4.08
N GLU A 121 -2.60 -33.62 -4.24
CA GLU A 121 -2.64 -32.49 -5.15
C GLU A 121 -2.94 -31.20 -4.40
N HIS A 122 -2.41 -30.08 -4.92
CA HIS A 122 -2.62 -28.76 -4.34
C HIS A 122 -3.62 -27.97 -5.20
N PHE A 123 -4.50 -27.24 -4.52
CA PHE A 123 -5.55 -26.42 -5.12
C PHE A 123 -5.51 -25.02 -4.52
N ALA A 124 -5.12 -24.04 -5.32
CA ALA A 124 -5.23 -22.62 -4.96
C ALA A 124 -6.69 -22.24 -4.73
N LEU A 125 -6.91 -21.22 -3.90
CA LEU A 125 -8.25 -20.78 -3.52
C LEU A 125 -8.40 -19.26 -3.73
N THR A 126 -8.02 -18.78 -4.93
CA THR A 126 -8.39 -17.42 -5.34
C THR A 126 -9.90 -17.26 -5.39
N GLU A 127 -10.40 -16.03 -5.48
CA GLU A 127 -11.85 -15.80 -5.58
C GLU A 127 -12.49 -16.57 -6.74
N HIS A 128 -11.81 -16.68 -7.87
CA HIS A 128 -12.28 -17.46 -9.03
C HIS A 128 -12.32 -18.96 -8.73
N ASP A 129 -11.31 -19.48 -8.02
CA ASP A 129 -11.27 -20.89 -7.64
C ASP A 129 -12.38 -21.23 -6.66
N GLN A 130 -12.62 -20.37 -5.67
CA GLN A 130 -13.72 -20.51 -4.73
C GLN A 130 -15.08 -20.53 -5.44
N LEU A 131 -15.29 -19.62 -6.41
CA LEU A 131 -16.52 -19.58 -7.21
C LEU A 131 -16.68 -20.84 -8.07
N ASN A 132 -15.60 -21.33 -8.69
CA ASN A 132 -15.61 -22.57 -9.46
C ASN A 132 -15.94 -23.76 -8.58
N LEU A 133 -15.34 -23.88 -7.39
CA LEU A 133 -15.62 -24.96 -6.44
C LEU A 133 -17.07 -24.92 -5.92
N PHE A 134 -17.63 -23.73 -5.73
CA PHE A 134 -19.06 -23.57 -5.42
C PHE A 134 -19.95 -24.12 -6.56
N GLY A 135 -19.58 -23.88 -7.82
CA GLY A 135 -20.22 -24.49 -8.97
C GLY A 135 -20.12 -26.03 -8.97
N LYS A 136 -18.94 -26.58 -8.60
CA LYS A 136 -18.77 -28.03 -8.47
C LYS A 136 -19.59 -28.62 -7.33
N GLN A 137 -19.73 -27.93 -6.21
CA GLN A 137 -20.63 -28.32 -5.14
C GLN A 137 -22.07 -28.46 -5.59
N ALA A 138 -22.57 -27.53 -6.41
CA ALA A 138 -23.91 -27.60 -6.99
C ALA A 138 -24.08 -28.81 -7.94
N GLN A 139 -23.05 -29.09 -8.76
CA GLN A 139 -23.03 -30.25 -9.65
C GLN A 139 -23.04 -31.58 -8.88
N LEU A 140 -22.26 -31.68 -7.78
CA LEU A 140 -22.29 -32.83 -6.86
C LEU A 140 -23.69 -33.04 -6.26
N ALA A 141 -24.32 -31.96 -5.82
CA ALA A 141 -25.68 -32.02 -5.27
C ALA A 141 -26.72 -32.47 -6.32
N ALA A 142 -26.46 -32.22 -7.61
CA ALA A 142 -27.28 -32.70 -8.73
C ALA A 142 -26.96 -34.17 -9.13
N GLY A 143 -26.03 -34.85 -8.45
CA GLY A 143 -25.70 -36.24 -8.70
C GLY A 143 -24.71 -36.50 -9.82
N ILE A 144 -23.93 -35.49 -10.25
CA ILE A 144 -22.89 -35.67 -11.26
C ILE A 144 -21.75 -36.49 -10.66
N GLU A 145 -21.37 -37.60 -11.31
CA GLU A 145 -20.38 -38.58 -10.82
C GLU A 145 -18.92 -38.22 -11.18
N GLN A 146 -18.72 -37.44 -12.25
CA GLN A 146 -17.38 -37.01 -12.71
C GLN A 146 -17.41 -35.53 -13.03
N LEU A 147 -16.50 -34.78 -12.43
CA LEU A 147 -16.42 -33.33 -12.57
C LEU A 147 -15.03 -32.93 -13.05
N GLU A 148 -15.00 -32.09 -14.08
CA GLU A 148 -13.76 -31.51 -14.57
C GLU A 148 -13.24 -30.45 -13.61
N TYR A 149 -11.96 -30.52 -13.28
CA TYR A 149 -11.24 -29.50 -12.50
C TYR A 149 -9.73 -29.64 -12.74
N HIS A 150 -8.95 -28.74 -12.18
CA HIS A 150 -7.49 -28.80 -12.24
C HIS A 150 -6.87 -28.50 -10.87
N SER A 151 -5.77 -29.17 -10.55
CA SER A 151 -4.87 -28.76 -9.49
C SER A 151 -3.82 -27.78 -10.04
N ASP A 152 -3.09 -27.14 -9.15
CA ASP A 152 -2.14 -26.11 -9.50
C ASP A 152 -1.05 -26.61 -10.46
N GLY A 153 -0.87 -25.86 -11.55
CA GLY A 153 0.13 -26.17 -12.57
C GLY A 153 -0.16 -27.42 -13.40
N ARG A 154 -1.37 -27.99 -13.31
CA ARG A 154 -1.75 -29.18 -14.08
C ARG A 154 -2.91 -28.89 -15.02
N PRO A 155 -3.02 -29.63 -16.14
CA PRO A 155 -4.15 -29.53 -17.04
C PRO A 155 -5.44 -29.98 -16.34
N CYS A 156 -6.57 -29.47 -16.83
CA CYS A 156 -7.89 -29.90 -16.40
C CYS A 156 -8.11 -31.38 -16.65
N ARG A 157 -8.66 -32.09 -15.67
CA ARG A 157 -9.00 -33.51 -15.73
C ARG A 157 -10.30 -33.79 -15.02
N TYR A 158 -10.83 -35.00 -15.17
CA TYR A 158 -11.98 -35.47 -14.43
C TYR A 158 -11.57 -36.03 -13.05
N TYR A 159 -12.28 -35.59 -12.04
CA TYR A 159 -12.23 -36.12 -10.67
C TYR A 159 -13.51 -36.90 -10.40
N SER A 160 -13.42 -37.96 -9.63
CA SER A 160 -14.60 -38.68 -9.13
C SER A 160 -15.43 -37.75 -8.22
N ALA A 161 -16.74 -38.06 -8.08
CA ALA A 161 -17.60 -37.32 -7.15
C ALA A 161 -17.03 -37.37 -5.71
N ALA A 162 -16.41 -38.46 -5.30
CA ALA A 162 -15.79 -38.63 -3.97
C ALA A 162 -14.57 -37.70 -3.80
N ASP A 163 -13.67 -37.65 -4.78
CA ASP A 163 -12.51 -36.77 -4.74
C ASP A 163 -12.93 -35.30 -4.80
N MET A 164 -13.85 -34.96 -5.70
CA MET A 164 -14.33 -33.58 -5.81
C MET A 164 -15.03 -33.11 -4.53
N LYS A 165 -15.80 -33.98 -3.89
CA LYS A 165 -16.41 -33.69 -2.58
C LYS A 165 -15.34 -33.39 -1.52
N ASN A 166 -14.29 -34.21 -1.45
CA ASN A 166 -13.18 -34.04 -0.52
C ASN A 166 -12.44 -32.70 -0.78
N ILE A 167 -12.21 -32.35 -2.07
CA ILE A 167 -11.60 -31.06 -2.46
C ILE A 167 -12.46 -29.90 -1.97
N VAL A 168 -13.77 -29.92 -2.29
CA VAL A 168 -14.72 -28.86 -1.90
C VAL A 168 -14.80 -28.73 -0.38
N GLU A 169 -14.93 -29.83 0.35
CA GLU A 169 -15.05 -29.82 1.82
C GLU A 169 -13.79 -29.22 2.48
N LYS A 170 -12.59 -29.62 2.03
CA LYS A 170 -11.34 -29.05 2.54
C LYS A 170 -11.18 -27.58 2.19
N ALA A 171 -11.50 -27.22 0.95
CA ALA A 171 -11.44 -25.82 0.51
C ALA A 171 -12.39 -24.93 1.32
N MET A 172 -13.64 -25.35 1.47
CA MET A 172 -14.63 -24.59 2.25
C MET A 172 -14.24 -24.47 3.73
N TRP A 173 -13.70 -25.56 4.31
CA TRP A 173 -13.21 -25.52 5.68
C TRP A 173 -12.06 -24.51 5.84
N HIS A 174 -11.10 -24.53 4.92
CA HIS A 174 -9.94 -23.61 4.92
C HIS A 174 -10.38 -22.15 4.84
N VAL A 175 -11.21 -21.80 3.85
CA VAL A 175 -11.73 -20.44 3.67
C VAL A 175 -12.49 -19.99 4.92
N SER A 176 -13.39 -20.84 5.44
CA SER A 176 -14.22 -20.50 6.59
C SER A 176 -13.41 -20.31 7.87
N TYR A 177 -12.40 -21.16 8.10
CA TYR A 177 -11.49 -21.00 9.23
C TYR A 177 -10.73 -19.67 9.17
N HIS A 178 -10.04 -19.40 8.07
CA HIS A 178 -9.23 -18.19 7.94
C HIS A 178 -10.08 -16.92 8.00
N THR A 179 -11.28 -16.93 7.40
CA THR A 179 -12.23 -15.81 7.50
C THR A 179 -12.67 -15.59 8.95
N THR A 180 -13.02 -16.66 9.68
CA THR A 180 -13.45 -16.58 11.08
C THR A 180 -12.31 -16.08 11.97
N TYR A 181 -11.10 -16.57 11.74
CA TYR A 181 -9.90 -16.18 12.47
C TYR A 181 -9.55 -14.69 12.21
N CYS A 182 -9.61 -14.26 10.96
CA CYS A 182 -9.40 -12.87 10.59
C CYS A 182 -10.41 -11.91 11.25
N ASN A 183 -11.68 -12.31 11.30
CA ASN A 183 -12.71 -11.53 11.99
C ASN A 183 -12.39 -11.39 13.49
N ALA A 184 -11.91 -12.44 14.14
CA ALA A 184 -11.53 -12.40 15.54
C ALA A 184 -10.31 -11.47 15.77
N LEU A 185 -9.30 -11.51 14.91
CA LEU A 185 -8.17 -10.57 14.95
C LEU A 185 -8.65 -9.12 14.76
N ASN A 186 -9.57 -8.87 13.85
CA ASN A 186 -10.14 -7.54 13.64
C ASN A 186 -10.92 -7.04 14.87
N MET A 187 -11.64 -7.92 15.55
CA MET A 187 -12.30 -7.59 16.82
C MET A 187 -11.28 -7.26 17.91
N TRP A 188 -10.19 -8.02 17.98
CA TRP A 188 -9.10 -7.75 18.94
C TRP A 188 -8.44 -6.40 18.65
N ILE A 189 -8.10 -6.09 17.39
CA ILE A 189 -7.53 -4.79 16.98
C ILE A 189 -8.43 -3.63 17.41
N VAL A 190 -9.76 -3.75 17.23
CA VAL A 190 -10.72 -2.71 17.64
C VAL A 190 -10.78 -2.56 19.17
N GLY A 191 -10.59 -3.65 19.90
CA GLY A 191 -10.62 -3.66 21.36
C GLY A 191 -9.34 -3.16 22.03
N CYS A 192 -8.27 -2.86 21.28
CA CYS A 192 -7.04 -2.30 21.83
C CYS A 192 -7.23 -0.83 22.22
N GLU A 193 -6.67 -0.46 23.35
CA GLU A 193 -6.73 0.89 23.92
C GLU A 193 -5.41 1.67 23.73
N SER A 194 -4.35 1.00 23.28
CA SER A 194 -3.02 1.61 23.08
C SER A 194 -2.38 1.18 21.75
N ALA A 195 -1.43 2.00 21.29
CA ALA A 195 -0.62 1.71 20.11
C ALA A 195 0.22 0.44 20.27
N GLU A 196 0.76 0.22 21.47
CA GLU A 196 1.59 -0.93 21.81
C GLU A 196 0.80 -2.23 21.71
N GLU A 197 -0.45 -2.25 22.15
CA GLU A 197 -1.32 -3.41 22.00
C GLU A 197 -1.60 -3.74 20.55
N VAL A 198 -1.92 -2.73 19.72
CA VAL A 198 -2.16 -2.91 18.28
C VAL A 198 -0.93 -3.47 17.57
N GLN A 199 0.27 -3.00 17.93
CA GLN A 199 1.51 -3.43 17.30
C GLN A 199 1.85 -4.91 17.56
N GLN A 200 1.39 -5.48 18.67
CA GLN A 200 1.63 -6.89 19.01
C GLN A 200 0.76 -7.86 18.20
N ILE A 201 -0.28 -7.37 17.53
CA ILE A 201 -1.19 -8.22 16.76
C ILE A 201 -0.61 -8.48 15.38
N PHE A 202 -0.58 -9.73 14.98
CA PHE A 202 -0.18 -10.18 13.65
C PHE A 202 -1.01 -11.39 13.22
N TYR A 203 -1.03 -11.66 11.94
CA TYR A 203 -1.70 -12.87 11.43
C TYR A 203 -0.91 -14.12 11.83
N GLY A 204 -1.54 -15.01 12.59
CA GLY A 204 -0.92 -16.17 13.22
C GLY A 204 -0.82 -16.06 14.74
N ALA A 205 -1.15 -14.90 15.34
CA ALA A 205 -1.16 -14.72 16.78
C ALA A 205 -2.31 -15.50 17.44
N ASP A 206 -2.07 -15.96 18.67
CA ASP A 206 -3.12 -16.57 19.48
C ASP A 206 -4.14 -15.54 19.91
N VAL A 207 -5.36 -15.64 19.38
CA VAL A 207 -6.45 -14.71 19.69
C VAL A 207 -6.85 -14.87 21.17
N PRO A 208 -6.87 -13.78 21.98
CA PRO A 208 -7.33 -13.86 23.35
C PRO A 208 -8.77 -14.37 23.46
N GLU A 209 -9.07 -15.12 24.51
CA GLU A 209 -10.36 -15.83 24.66
C GLU A 209 -11.58 -14.91 24.53
N GLN A 210 -11.48 -13.67 25.02
CA GLN A 210 -12.53 -12.67 24.94
C GLN A 210 -12.92 -12.27 23.50
N TYR A 211 -12.05 -12.49 22.54
CA TYR A 211 -12.30 -12.22 21.11
C TYR A 211 -12.57 -13.50 20.31
N GLN A 212 -12.50 -14.67 20.94
CA GLN A 212 -12.83 -15.94 20.30
C GLN A 212 -14.34 -16.16 20.31
N THR A 213 -14.93 -16.18 19.11
CA THR A 213 -16.31 -16.61 18.94
C THR A 213 -16.43 -18.13 19.18
N GLU A 214 -17.64 -18.63 19.46
CA GLU A 214 -17.89 -20.08 19.57
C GLU A 214 -17.46 -20.84 18.31
N VAL A 215 -17.65 -20.21 17.13
CA VAL A 215 -17.24 -20.79 15.86
C VAL A 215 -15.71 -20.91 15.77
N LEU A 216 -14.96 -19.88 16.19
CA LEU A 216 -13.50 -19.95 16.20
C LEU A 216 -13.01 -21.01 17.20
N LYS A 217 -13.59 -21.06 18.41
CA LYS A 217 -13.25 -22.10 19.40
C LYS A 217 -13.45 -23.51 18.84
N ALA A 218 -14.53 -23.74 18.10
CA ALA A 218 -14.79 -25.03 17.46
C ALA A 218 -13.73 -25.37 16.38
N TYR A 219 -13.25 -24.39 15.61
CA TYR A 219 -12.14 -24.59 14.67
C TYR A 219 -10.83 -24.91 15.37
N LEU A 220 -10.49 -24.17 16.42
CA LEU A 220 -9.24 -24.37 17.17
C LEU A 220 -9.19 -25.76 17.82
N VAL A 221 -10.31 -26.26 18.36
CA VAL A 221 -10.41 -27.62 18.90
C VAL A 221 -10.16 -28.67 17.80
N LYS A 222 -10.71 -28.49 16.61
CA LYS A 222 -10.47 -29.40 15.48
C LYS A 222 -9.02 -29.39 15.03
N ILE A 223 -8.38 -28.21 14.96
CA ILE A 223 -6.96 -28.08 14.59
C ILE A 223 -6.09 -28.79 15.61
N ALA A 224 -6.32 -28.59 16.91
CA ALA A 224 -5.58 -29.24 17.98
C ALA A 224 -5.72 -30.79 17.95
N ALA A 225 -6.84 -31.29 17.45
CA ALA A 225 -7.06 -32.74 17.31
C ALA A 225 -6.39 -33.36 16.06
N MET A 226 -5.92 -32.52 15.11
CA MET A 226 -5.25 -32.94 13.87
C MET A 226 -3.72 -32.83 13.97
N ALA A 227 -3.20 -32.12 14.96
CA ALA A 227 -1.77 -31.93 15.24
C ALA A 227 -1.19 -33.09 16.04
#